data_29266cf08e61bdc32572f3ad7ab0acdd
#
_entry.id   29266cf08e61bdc32572f3ad7ab0acdd
#
_cell.length_a   1.000
_cell.length_b   1.000
_cell.length_c   1.000
_cell.angle_alpha   90.00
_cell.angle_beta   90.00
_cell.angle_gamma   90.00
#
_symmetry.space_group_name_H-M   'P 1'
#
loop_
_entity.id
_entity.type
_entity.pdbx_description
1 polymer ?
#
loop_
_entity_poly.entity_id
_entity_poly.type
_entity_poly.pdbx_seq_one_letter_code
_entity_poly.pdbx_strand_id
1 'polypeptide(L)'
;MLGRFARAHPDVRVEARIARNADLLNRIENGSLDLAVAWGGVKKNGYPETIVELPMQWIGSSHRYLDWRVESSNPLPVIAFDAPCPFHSKATDALNLAGIPWHLSFTSSSLNGLSAATEAGLGYTIRTALGLQSGTELLNIEDRGLPALPSTALTLHRHEANPNPLTERLSSMVVQAIRSEIA
;
A
#
# COMPACT_ATOMS: atom_id res chain seq x y z
N MET A 1 15.48 -9.60 -7.46
CA MET A 1 16.13 -9.61 -6.13
C MET A 1 16.14 -11.02 -5.53
N LEU A 2 15.00 -11.66 -5.21
CA LEU A 2 14.92 -13.00 -4.58
C LEU A 2 15.68 -14.11 -5.31
N GLY A 3 15.61 -14.19 -6.65
CA GLY A 3 16.34 -15.18 -7.43
C GLY A 3 17.89 -15.06 -7.31
N ARG A 4 18.42 -13.85 -7.04
CA ARG A 4 19.87 -13.67 -6.77
C ARG A 4 20.23 -14.18 -5.38
N PHE A 5 19.37 -13.96 -4.39
CA PHE A 5 19.56 -14.51 -3.03
C PHE A 5 19.51 -16.04 -3.06
N ALA A 6 18.51 -16.65 -3.68
CA ALA A 6 18.36 -18.10 -3.75
C ALA A 6 19.56 -18.79 -4.46
N ARG A 7 20.09 -18.19 -5.53
CA ARG A 7 21.30 -18.72 -6.19
C ARG A 7 22.56 -18.64 -5.31
N ALA A 8 22.65 -17.61 -4.47
CA ALA A 8 23.80 -17.46 -3.56
C ALA A 8 23.70 -18.36 -2.31
N HIS A 9 22.50 -18.86 -2.00
CA HIS A 9 22.22 -19.68 -0.82
C HIS A 9 21.33 -20.87 -1.19
N PRO A 10 21.85 -21.88 -1.94
CA PRO A 10 21.04 -22.98 -2.48
C PRO A 10 20.40 -23.86 -1.41
N ASP A 11 20.99 -23.93 -0.21
CA ASP A 11 20.50 -24.71 0.92
C ASP A 11 19.41 -23.97 1.72
N VAL A 12 19.08 -22.72 1.34
CA VAL A 12 18.07 -21.91 2.03
C VAL A 12 16.77 -21.91 1.25
N ARG A 13 15.71 -22.39 1.88
CA ARG A 13 14.37 -22.28 1.34
C ARG A 13 13.80 -20.89 1.65
N VAL A 14 13.51 -20.12 0.60
CA VAL A 14 12.81 -18.82 0.72
C VAL A 14 11.34 -19.03 0.43
N GLU A 15 10.48 -18.62 1.35
CA GLU A 15 9.04 -18.56 1.17
C GLU A 15 8.60 -17.08 1.12
N ALA A 16 7.84 -16.69 0.08
CA ALA A 16 7.27 -15.35 -0.04
C ALA A 16 5.75 -15.42 0.05
N ARG A 17 5.17 -14.54 0.85
CA ARG A 17 3.72 -14.43 1.05
C ARG A 17 3.25 -13.01 0.79
N ILE A 18 2.12 -12.91 0.12
CA ILE A 18 1.38 -11.65 -0.03
C ILE A 18 0.12 -11.76 0.82
N ALA A 19 -0.05 -10.82 1.74
CA ALA A 19 -1.20 -10.80 2.64
C ALA A 19 -1.50 -9.35 3.07
N ARG A 20 -2.57 -9.14 3.82
CA ARG A 20 -2.92 -7.84 4.40
C ARG A 20 -1.90 -7.44 5.47
N ASN A 21 -1.72 -6.13 5.66
CA ASN A 21 -0.83 -5.59 6.70
C ASN A 21 -1.02 -6.26 8.07
N ALA A 22 -2.26 -6.34 8.53
CA ALA A 22 -2.57 -6.92 9.84
C ALA A 22 -2.09 -8.38 9.95
N ASP A 23 -2.30 -9.17 8.89
CA ASP A 23 -1.90 -10.59 8.88
C ASP A 23 -0.37 -10.74 8.85
N LEU A 24 0.33 -9.89 8.05
CA LEU A 24 1.79 -9.89 8.00
C LEU A 24 2.39 -9.52 9.36
N LEU A 25 1.88 -8.46 9.99
CA LEU A 25 2.35 -8.00 11.28
C LEU A 25 2.08 -9.01 12.41
N ASN A 26 0.92 -9.68 12.40
CA ASN A 26 0.64 -10.75 13.35
C ASN A 26 1.60 -11.94 13.18
N ARG A 27 1.99 -12.26 11.92
CA ARG A 27 2.95 -13.33 11.63
C ARG A 27 4.38 -12.99 12.07
N ILE A 28 4.78 -11.71 11.98
CA ILE A 28 6.02 -11.22 12.56
C ILE A 28 5.99 -11.37 14.08
N GLU A 29 4.90 -10.97 14.73
CA GLU A 29 4.76 -11.05 16.19
C GLU A 29 4.88 -12.49 16.70
N ASN A 30 4.27 -13.46 16.04
CA ASN A 30 4.27 -14.86 16.45
C ASN A 30 5.41 -15.70 15.87
N GLY A 31 6.38 -15.09 15.16
CA GLY A 31 7.55 -15.76 14.60
C GLY A 31 7.28 -16.67 13.41
N SER A 32 6.09 -16.60 12.79
CA SER A 32 5.79 -17.37 11.58
C SER A 32 6.25 -16.70 10.28
N LEU A 33 6.82 -15.50 10.38
CA LEU A 33 7.59 -14.80 9.34
C LEU A 33 8.82 -14.16 9.98
N ASP A 34 9.96 -14.28 9.32
CA ASP A 34 11.21 -13.63 9.72
C ASP A 34 11.20 -12.13 9.38
N LEU A 35 10.67 -11.80 8.20
CA LEU A 35 10.63 -10.44 7.61
C LEU A 35 9.26 -10.14 7.01
N ALA A 36 8.80 -8.91 7.16
CA ALA A 36 7.65 -8.40 6.44
C ALA A 36 7.85 -6.94 6.02
N VAL A 37 7.36 -6.59 4.83
CA VAL A 37 7.23 -5.20 4.39
C VAL A 37 5.76 -4.83 4.47
N ALA A 38 5.44 -3.78 5.20
CA ALA A 38 4.07 -3.36 5.46
C ALA A 38 3.92 -1.83 5.43
N TRP A 39 2.72 -1.35 5.12
CA TRP A 39 2.37 0.06 5.14
C TRP A 39 1.91 0.51 6.52
N GLY A 40 2.33 1.74 6.91
CA GLY A 40 1.86 2.37 8.15
C GLY A 40 2.59 1.92 9.39
N GLY A 41 2.16 2.49 10.50
CA GLY A 41 2.89 2.68 11.72
C GLY A 41 3.40 1.46 12.47
N VAL A 42 4.26 1.79 13.41
CA VAL A 42 4.94 0.90 14.34
C VAL A 42 3.94 0.20 15.24
N LYS A 43 3.83 -1.13 15.15
CA LYS A 43 3.22 -1.92 16.22
C LYS A 43 4.21 -2.09 17.38
N LYS A 44 3.68 -2.34 18.57
CA LYS A 44 4.46 -2.49 19.80
C LYS A 44 5.45 -3.65 19.78
N ASN A 45 5.23 -4.65 18.93
CA ASN A 45 6.06 -5.86 18.85
C ASN A 45 6.70 -5.97 17.46
N GLY A 46 7.93 -6.45 17.42
CA GLY A 46 8.78 -6.51 16.24
C GLY A 46 9.77 -5.34 16.17
N TYR A 47 10.71 -5.42 15.26
CA TYR A 47 11.78 -4.44 15.08
C TYR A 47 11.60 -3.73 13.74
N PRO A 48 10.86 -2.63 13.73
CA PRO A 48 10.55 -1.90 12.51
C PRO A 48 11.72 -1.02 12.06
N GLU A 49 11.93 -0.96 10.76
CA GLU A 49 12.82 -0.03 10.09
C GLU A 49 12.04 0.67 8.98
N THR A 50 11.89 1.99 9.06
CA THR A 50 11.26 2.77 7.98
C THR A 50 12.17 2.78 6.76
N ILE A 51 11.68 2.25 5.64
CA ILE A 51 12.40 2.23 4.37
C ILE A 51 12.29 3.59 3.69
N VAL A 52 11.05 4.09 3.62
CA VAL A 52 10.69 5.36 2.97
C VAL A 52 9.34 5.84 3.47
N GLU A 53 9.12 7.15 3.40
CA GLU A 53 7.81 7.77 3.60
C GLU A 53 7.31 8.33 2.27
N LEU A 54 6.11 7.96 1.86
CA LEU A 54 5.54 8.30 0.56
C LEU A 54 4.18 8.99 0.73
N PRO A 55 3.87 10.01 -0.08
CA PRO A 55 2.57 10.63 -0.08
C PRO A 55 1.50 9.64 -0.55
N MET A 56 0.38 9.59 0.13
CA MET A 56 -0.82 8.96 -0.38
C MET A 56 -1.43 9.85 -1.45
N GLN A 57 -1.97 9.25 -2.49
CA GLN A 57 -2.53 9.96 -3.63
C GLN A 57 -3.84 9.33 -4.08
N TRP A 58 -4.71 10.15 -4.63
CA TRP A 58 -5.92 9.71 -5.32
C TRP A 58 -5.54 9.17 -6.69
N ILE A 59 -6.10 8.03 -7.04
CA ILE A 59 -5.83 7.32 -8.30
C ILE A 59 -7.16 7.07 -9.00
N GLY A 60 -7.18 7.37 -10.29
CA GLY A 60 -8.30 7.12 -11.19
C GLY A 60 -7.91 6.31 -12.41
N SER A 61 -8.84 6.09 -13.30
CA SER A 61 -8.61 5.48 -14.60
C SER A 61 -7.89 6.46 -15.53
N SER A 62 -6.87 5.98 -16.25
CA SER A 62 -6.20 6.74 -17.31
C SER A 62 -6.96 6.70 -18.64
N HIS A 63 -7.97 5.83 -18.77
CA HIS A 63 -8.72 5.61 -20.00
C HIS A 63 -10.20 5.99 -19.89
N ARG A 64 -10.74 5.97 -18.68
CA ARG A 64 -12.15 6.24 -18.40
C ARG A 64 -12.27 7.42 -17.48
N TYR A 65 -12.71 8.53 -18.04
CA TYR A 65 -12.98 9.74 -17.27
C TYR A 65 -14.21 9.54 -16.40
N LEU A 66 -14.05 9.56 -15.10
CA LEU A 66 -15.14 9.65 -14.14
C LEU A 66 -15.43 11.14 -13.92
N ASP A 67 -16.57 11.62 -14.40
CA ASP A 67 -16.99 13.03 -14.27
C ASP A 67 -17.57 13.28 -12.87
N TRP A 68 -16.72 13.16 -11.86
CA TRP A 68 -17.03 13.57 -10.50
C TRP A 68 -16.20 14.80 -10.13
N ARG A 69 -16.85 15.78 -9.53
CA ARG A 69 -16.25 17.00 -8.99
C ARG A 69 -16.89 17.32 -7.66
N VAL A 70 -16.21 18.12 -6.82
CA VAL A 70 -16.69 18.46 -5.47
C VAL A 70 -18.04 19.21 -5.49
N GLU A 71 -18.33 19.95 -6.56
CA GLU A 71 -19.64 20.62 -6.79
C GLU A 71 -20.74 19.65 -7.20
N SER A 72 -20.39 18.41 -7.49
CA SER A 72 -21.37 17.37 -7.83
C SER A 72 -22.26 17.07 -6.64
N SER A 73 -23.56 16.93 -6.87
CA SER A 73 -24.48 16.46 -5.81
C SER A 73 -24.34 14.97 -5.51
N ASN A 74 -23.57 14.24 -6.33
CA ASN A 74 -23.37 12.81 -6.18
C ASN A 74 -22.23 12.52 -5.20
N PRO A 75 -22.37 11.56 -4.28
CA PRO A 75 -21.27 11.13 -3.42
C PRO A 75 -20.09 10.58 -4.23
N LEU A 76 -18.85 10.86 -3.77
CA LEU A 76 -17.63 10.35 -4.38
C LEU A 76 -17.62 8.81 -4.35
N PRO A 77 -17.50 8.13 -5.49
CA PRO A 77 -17.34 6.67 -5.49
C PRO A 77 -15.92 6.29 -5.11
N VAL A 78 -15.76 5.56 -4.01
CA VAL A 78 -14.47 5.12 -3.47
C VAL A 78 -14.30 3.62 -3.66
N ILE A 79 -13.15 3.24 -4.19
CA ILE A 79 -12.70 1.85 -4.33
C ILE A 79 -11.66 1.58 -3.24
N ALA A 80 -11.88 0.59 -2.40
CA ALA A 80 -11.01 0.32 -1.28
C ALA A 80 -10.78 -1.17 -1.01
N PHE A 81 -9.70 -1.47 -0.31
CA PHE A 81 -9.59 -2.78 0.35
C PHE A 81 -10.65 -2.91 1.44
N ASP A 82 -11.08 -4.16 1.67
CA ASP A 82 -11.88 -4.49 2.85
C ASP A 82 -11.18 -3.99 4.12
N ALA A 83 -11.99 -3.54 5.08
CA ALA A 83 -11.48 -3.11 6.39
C ALA A 83 -10.83 -4.29 7.17
N PRO A 84 -9.79 -4.01 7.98
CA PRO A 84 -9.13 -2.72 8.19
C PRO A 84 -8.07 -2.42 7.13
N CYS A 85 -8.09 -1.20 6.58
CA CYS A 85 -7.10 -0.74 5.61
C CYS A 85 -6.65 0.69 5.93
N PRO A 86 -5.35 0.94 6.19
CA PRO A 86 -4.87 2.27 6.55
C PRO A 86 -5.09 3.33 5.45
N PHE A 87 -5.02 2.95 4.18
CA PHE A 87 -5.30 3.85 3.06
C PHE A 87 -6.75 4.29 3.05
N HIS A 88 -7.67 3.33 3.22
CA HIS A 88 -9.11 3.61 3.27
C HIS A 88 -9.45 4.54 4.44
N SER A 89 -8.99 4.22 5.66
CA SER A 89 -9.27 5.06 6.84
C SER A 89 -8.79 6.49 6.64
N LYS A 90 -7.54 6.70 6.17
CA LYS A 90 -7.00 8.04 5.97
C LYS A 90 -7.72 8.83 4.89
N ALA A 91 -8.16 8.16 3.82
CA ALA A 91 -8.93 8.81 2.77
C ALA A 91 -10.32 9.23 3.24
N THR A 92 -11.04 8.34 3.95
CA THR A 92 -12.38 8.65 4.48
C THR A 92 -12.32 9.71 5.57
N ASP A 93 -11.28 9.72 6.41
CA ASP A 93 -11.05 10.80 7.39
C ASP A 93 -10.89 12.15 6.67
N ALA A 94 -10.09 12.20 5.59
CA ALA A 94 -9.87 13.42 4.81
C ALA A 94 -11.15 13.90 4.11
N LEU A 95 -11.93 12.98 3.52
CA LEU A 95 -13.22 13.30 2.89
C LEU A 95 -14.23 13.84 3.91
N ASN A 96 -14.35 13.18 5.06
CA ASN A 96 -15.23 13.60 6.14
C ASN A 96 -14.85 14.99 6.66
N LEU A 97 -13.55 15.25 6.85
CA LEU A 97 -13.05 16.55 7.29
C LEU A 97 -13.35 17.65 6.27
N ALA A 98 -13.28 17.34 4.99
CA ALA A 98 -13.60 18.26 3.89
C ALA A 98 -15.12 18.39 3.63
N GLY A 99 -15.95 17.64 4.33
CA GLY A 99 -17.41 17.64 4.12
C GLY A 99 -17.84 17.04 2.79
N ILE A 100 -17.01 16.20 2.17
CA ILE A 100 -17.28 15.59 0.88
C ILE A 100 -18.03 14.27 1.09
N PRO A 101 -19.28 14.14 0.63
CA PRO A 101 -20.01 12.88 0.71
C PRO A 101 -19.36 11.82 -0.17
N TRP A 102 -19.27 10.61 0.33
CA TRP A 102 -18.67 9.48 -0.39
C TRP A 102 -19.44 8.17 -0.13
N HIS A 103 -19.22 7.17 -0.98
CA HIS A 103 -19.70 5.80 -0.78
C HIS A 103 -18.69 4.80 -1.31
N LEU A 104 -18.70 3.59 -0.76
CA LEU A 104 -17.94 2.47 -1.33
C LEU A 104 -18.65 1.97 -2.59
N SER A 105 -18.02 2.18 -3.75
CA SER A 105 -18.49 1.65 -5.03
C SER A 105 -17.98 0.24 -5.31
N PHE A 106 -16.81 -0.11 -4.76
CA PHE A 106 -16.22 -1.43 -4.90
C PHE A 106 -15.26 -1.73 -3.76
N THR A 107 -15.25 -2.99 -3.29
CA THR A 107 -14.29 -3.50 -2.31
C THR A 107 -13.65 -4.80 -2.82
N SER A 108 -12.40 -5.02 -2.45
CA SER A 108 -11.68 -6.25 -2.77
C SER A 108 -10.57 -6.51 -1.75
N SER A 109 -10.23 -7.77 -1.56
CA SER A 109 -9.03 -8.19 -0.81
C SER A 109 -7.78 -8.27 -1.69
N SER A 110 -7.88 -8.00 -2.99
CA SER A 110 -6.80 -8.07 -3.98
C SER A 110 -6.46 -6.71 -4.56
N LEU A 111 -5.16 -6.38 -4.62
CA LEU A 111 -4.69 -5.16 -5.28
C LEU A 111 -5.06 -5.14 -6.78
N ASN A 112 -4.92 -6.28 -7.46
CA ASN A 112 -5.30 -6.38 -8.87
C ASN A 112 -6.81 -6.15 -9.08
N GLY A 113 -7.64 -6.61 -8.14
CA GLY A 113 -9.08 -6.35 -8.17
C GLY A 113 -9.39 -4.86 -8.03
N LEU A 114 -8.69 -4.14 -7.13
CA LEU A 114 -8.86 -2.69 -7.00
C LEU A 114 -8.41 -1.97 -8.27
N SER A 115 -7.24 -2.35 -8.82
CA SER A 115 -6.71 -1.73 -10.03
C SER A 115 -7.65 -1.92 -11.23
N ALA A 116 -8.18 -3.12 -11.42
CA ALA A 116 -9.13 -3.41 -12.48
C ALA A 116 -10.44 -2.62 -12.33
N ALA A 117 -10.96 -2.49 -11.11
CA ALA A 117 -12.14 -1.68 -10.82
C ALA A 117 -11.88 -0.19 -11.08
N THR A 118 -10.69 0.31 -10.71
CA THR A 118 -10.29 1.69 -10.97
C THR A 118 -10.13 1.95 -12.47
N GLU A 119 -9.43 1.08 -13.20
CA GLU A 119 -9.28 1.15 -14.65
C GLU A 119 -10.63 1.12 -15.36
N ALA A 120 -11.57 0.32 -14.88
CA ALA A 120 -12.95 0.26 -15.39
C ALA A 120 -13.76 1.53 -15.10
N GLY A 121 -13.26 2.48 -14.30
CA GLY A 121 -13.94 3.72 -13.97
C GLY A 121 -15.04 3.58 -12.93
N LEU A 122 -14.98 2.56 -12.06
CA LEU A 122 -15.99 2.36 -11.02
C LEU A 122 -15.85 3.33 -9.83
N GLY A 123 -14.74 4.07 -9.76
CA GLY A 123 -14.48 5.04 -8.70
C GLY A 123 -13.00 5.40 -8.60
N TYR A 124 -12.65 6.10 -7.53
CA TYR A 124 -11.29 6.47 -7.21
C TYR A 124 -10.74 5.59 -6.09
N THR A 125 -9.48 5.22 -6.19
CA THR A 125 -8.77 4.51 -5.13
C THR A 125 -7.65 5.36 -4.55
N ILE A 126 -7.07 4.91 -3.44
CA ILE A 126 -6.02 5.63 -2.73
C ILE A 126 -4.82 4.71 -2.55
N ARG A 127 -3.67 5.13 -3.07
CA ARG A 127 -2.38 4.45 -2.92
C ARG A 127 -1.24 5.47 -2.92
N THR A 128 -0.02 4.97 -2.85
CA THR A 128 1.18 5.73 -3.21
C THR A 128 1.48 5.55 -4.70
N ALA A 129 2.38 6.36 -5.25
CA ALA A 129 2.85 6.19 -6.63
C ALA A 129 3.64 4.87 -6.83
N LEU A 130 4.15 4.28 -5.73
CA LEU A 130 4.89 3.02 -5.79
C LEU A 130 3.97 1.87 -6.24
N GLY A 131 4.31 1.26 -7.37
CA GLY A 131 3.55 0.15 -7.93
C GLY A 131 2.23 0.57 -8.58
N LEU A 132 2.15 1.81 -9.09
CA LEU A 132 1.01 2.26 -9.91
C LEU A 132 0.81 1.30 -11.07
N GLN A 133 -0.41 0.80 -11.22
CA GLN A 133 -0.74 -0.19 -12.23
C GLN A 133 -1.04 0.47 -13.58
N SER A 134 -0.77 -0.25 -14.67
CA SER A 134 -1.18 0.18 -16.01
C SER A 134 -2.71 0.41 -16.05
N GLY A 135 -3.15 1.37 -16.85
CA GLY A 135 -4.58 1.73 -16.93
C GLY A 135 -5.07 2.63 -15.80
N THR A 136 -4.18 3.01 -14.85
CA THR A 136 -4.50 3.94 -13.76
C THR A 136 -3.51 5.12 -13.73
N GLU A 137 -3.95 6.25 -13.21
CA GLU A 137 -3.15 7.48 -13.11
C GLU A 137 -3.36 8.21 -11.79
N LEU A 138 -2.37 9.00 -11.41
CA LEU A 138 -2.48 9.91 -10.28
C LEU A 138 -3.38 11.08 -10.65
N LEU A 139 -4.33 11.42 -9.78
CA LEU A 139 -5.25 12.52 -10.03
C LEU A 139 -4.66 13.85 -9.54
N ASN A 140 -4.88 14.90 -10.33
CA ASN A 140 -4.69 16.26 -9.83
C ASN A 140 -5.86 16.59 -8.87
N ILE A 141 -5.54 16.79 -7.60
CA ILE A 141 -6.53 17.04 -6.55
C ILE A 141 -7.19 18.42 -6.68
N GLU A 142 -6.47 19.43 -7.18
CA GLU A 142 -6.99 20.78 -7.36
C GLU A 142 -8.09 20.81 -8.43
N ASP A 143 -7.87 20.12 -9.55
CA ASP A 143 -8.83 20.07 -10.66
C ASP A 143 -10.14 19.37 -10.29
N ARG A 144 -10.13 18.55 -9.23
CA ARG A 144 -11.25 17.74 -8.78
C ARG A 144 -11.87 18.23 -7.47
N GLY A 145 -11.20 19.12 -6.75
CA GLY A 145 -11.59 19.50 -5.40
C GLY A 145 -11.44 18.38 -4.38
N LEU A 146 -10.52 17.44 -4.62
CA LEU A 146 -10.23 16.35 -3.69
C LEU A 146 -9.32 16.83 -2.56
N PRO A 147 -9.48 16.34 -1.33
CA PRO A 147 -8.63 16.73 -0.22
C PRO A 147 -7.23 16.12 -0.38
N ALA A 148 -6.22 16.86 0.10
CA ALA A 148 -4.87 16.33 0.25
C ALA A 148 -4.87 15.17 1.25
N LEU A 149 -4.01 14.17 0.97
CA LEU A 149 -3.86 13.00 1.80
C LEU A 149 -2.51 13.03 2.53
N PRO A 150 -2.41 12.45 3.74
CA PRO A 150 -1.14 12.37 4.46
C PRO A 150 -0.16 11.41 3.78
N SER A 151 1.11 11.48 4.19
CA SER A 151 2.09 10.45 3.85
C SER A 151 1.88 9.17 4.66
N THR A 152 2.46 8.08 4.17
CA THR A 152 2.51 6.80 4.86
C THR A 152 3.89 6.18 4.75
N ALA A 153 4.37 5.58 5.83
CA ALA A 153 5.64 4.89 5.84
C ALA A 153 5.51 3.49 5.22
N LEU A 154 6.47 3.11 4.38
CA LEU A 154 6.74 1.72 4.04
C LEU A 154 7.83 1.22 4.98
N THR A 155 7.53 0.19 5.75
CA THR A 155 8.35 -0.27 6.88
C THR A 155 8.72 -1.73 6.72
N LEU A 156 9.98 -2.07 6.90
CA LEU A 156 10.44 -3.44 7.09
C LEU A 156 10.30 -3.78 8.58
N HIS A 157 9.67 -4.90 8.85
CA HIS A 157 9.54 -5.48 10.20
C HIS A 157 10.35 -6.77 10.27
N ARG A 158 11.10 -6.93 11.36
CA ARG A 158 11.85 -8.15 11.70
C ARG A 158 11.19 -8.81 12.90
N HIS A 159 11.17 -10.14 12.93
CA HIS A 159 10.73 -10.87 14.11
C HIS A 159 11.74 -10.70 15.25
N GLU A 160 13.03 -10.78 14.95
CA GLU A 160 14.12 -10.68 15.92
C GLU A 160 14.89 -9.36 15.82
N ALA A 161 15.37 -8.86 16.98
CA ALA A 161 16.24 -7.68 17.04
C ALA A 161 17.58 -7.91 16.33
N ASN A 162 18.13 -9.11 16.52
CA ASN A 162 19.40 -9.55 15.97
C ASN A 162 19.16 -10.83 15.14
N PRO A 163 18.64 -10.71 13.93
CA PRO A 163 18.35 -11.86 13.08
C PRO A 163 19.65 -12.56 12.68
N ASN A 164 19.53 -13.83 12.29
CA ASN A 164 20.69 -14.55 11.77
C ASN A 164 21.25 -13.85 10.49
N PRO A 165 22.53 -14.12 10.12
CA PRO A 165 23.19 -13.43 9.01
C PRO A 165 22.48 -13.56 7.66
N LEU A 166 21.76 -14.65 7.42
CA LEU A 166 20.99 -14.85 6.16
C LEU A 166 19.76 -13.95 6.13
N THR A 167 19.01 -13.88 7.22
CA THR A 167 17.85 -12.98 7.37
C THR A 167 18.30 -11.52 7.27
N GLU A 168 19.42 -11.15 7.89
CA GLU A 168 19.98 -9.79 7.79
C GLU A 168 20.41 -9.46 6.35
N ARG A 169 21.03 -10.41 5.66
CA ARG A 169 21.39 -10.25 4.24
C ARG A 169 20.17 -10.06 3.36
N LEU A 170 19.13 -10.87 3.57
CA LEU A 170 17.87 -10.76 2.81
C LEU A 170 17.18 -9.43 3.09
N SER A 171 17.12 -8.99 4.35
CA SER A 171 16.53 -7.71 4.74
C SER A 171 17.21 -6.53 4.03
N SER A 172 18.54 -6.50 4.04
CA SER A 172 19.34 -5.47 3.36
C SER A 172 19.07 -5.44 1.85
N MET A 173 18.95 -6.62 1.22
CA MET A 173 18.62 -6.72 -0.21
C MET A 173 17.20 -6.24 -0.52
N VAL A 174 16.23 -6.52 0.36
CA VAL A 174 14.84 -6.04 0.22
C VAL A 174 14.80 -4.52 0.30
N VAL A 175 15.41 -3.94 1.33
CA VAL A 175 15.48 -2.48 1.52
C VAL A 175 16.14 -1.79 0.31
N GLN A 176 17.28 -2.31 -0.13
CA GLN A 176 17.99 -1.77 -1.30
C GLN A 176 17.14 -1.84 -2.58
N ALA A 177 16.46 -2.97 -2.81
CA ALA A 177 15.60 -3.13 -3.99
C ALA A 177 14.43 -2.14 -3.99
N ILE A 178 13.79 -1.93 -2.83
CA ILE A 178 12.69 -0.97 -2.72
C ILE A 178 13.21 0.46 -2.93
N ARG A 179 14.33 0.84 -2.31
CA ARG A 179 14.92 2.18 -2.48
C ARG A 179 15.33 2.46 -3.93
N SER A 180 15.84 1.45 -4.64
CA SER A 180 16.21 1.62 -6.06
C SER A 180 15.02 1.71 -7.01
N GLU A 181 13.83 1.28 -6.61
CA GLU A 181 12.59 1.42 -7.40
C GLU A 181 11.95 2.82 -7.23
N ILE A 182 12.31 3.52 -6.17
CA ILE A 182 11.75 4.83 -5.81
C ILE A 182 12.67 5.99 -6.29
N ALA A 183 13.97 5.70 -6.48
CA ALA A 183 14.96 6.68 -6.91
C ALA A 183 14.83 7.03 -8.39
#